data_34f2dd8eaa248466b542a260113955a2
#
_entry.id   34f2dd8eaa248466b542a260113955a2
#
_cell.length_a   1.000
_cell.length_b   1.000
_cell.length_c   1.000
_cell.angle_alpha   90.00
_cell.angle_beta   90.00
_cell.angle_gamma   90.00
#
_symmetry.space_group_name_H-M   'P 1'
#
loop_
_entity.id
_entity.type
_entity.pdbx_description
1 polymer ?
#
loop_
_entity_poly.entity_id
_entity_poly.type
_entity_poly.pdbx_seq_one_letter_code
_entity_poly.pdbx_strand_id
1 'polypeptide(L)'
;ESGFNEIYAEKEIEEDAKKVEHLKSRFGIQENKKEANGEKLEILKTAIFNKFLGEEFIVVRSSEFDDFCRHIDNVIVEKKTGNIVSAFDEVSETHGPIYDKKVREVSEKNESGASLKYGFSLDKENKIKPSKEINNIPLFYLALSQELLEKGIKNFESDSISIFEKKIFEYFIRSIDEQMKEPTLFKNISESDRKDKINQLKNSF
;
A
#
# COMPACT_ATOMS: atom_id res chain seq x y z
N GLU A 1 1.22 -14.99 10.72
CA GLU A 1 0.80 -14.76 12.13
C GLU A 1 1.85 -15.19 13.16
N SER A 2 2.66 -16.22 12.91
CA SER A 2 3.52 -16.86 13.94
C SER A 2 4.72 -16.05 14.44
N GLY A 3 5.10 -14.94 13.83
CA GLY A 3 6.30 -14.19 14.24
C GLY A 3 6.03 -12.97 15.11
N PHE A 4 4.81 -12.46 15.14
CA PHE A 4 4.49 -11.26 15.91
C PHE A 4 4.27 -11.52 17.41
N ASN A 5 4.01 -12.78 17.80
CA ASN A 5 3.92 -13.18 19.22
C ASN A 5 5.24 -13.00 19.99
N GLU A 6 6.37 -12.91 19.29
CA GLU A 6 7.67 -12.60 19.91
C GLU A 6 7.89 -11.10 20.10
N ILE A 7 7.06 -10.26 19.47
CA ILE A 7 7.21 -8.80 19.41
C ILE A 7 6.15 -8.09 20.26
N TYR A 8 4.91 -8.58 20.20
CA TYR A 8 3.74 -8.03 20.91
C TYR A 8 3.18 -9.05 21.88
N ALA A 9 2.60 -8.57 22.98
CA ALA A 9 1.91 -9.42 23.92
C ALA A 9 0.65 -10.06 23.26
N GLU A 10 0.37 -11.32 23.59
CA GLU A 10 -0.79 -12.05 23.06
C GLU A 10 -2.10 -11.27 23.23
N LYS A 11 -2.30 -10.68 24.43
CA LYS A 11 -3.46 -9.84 24.72
C LYS A 11 -3.60 -8.65 23.76
N GLU A 12 -2.50 -8.02 23.38
CA GLU A 12 -2.51 -6.88 22.46
C GLU A 12 -2.92 -7.33 21.04
N ILE A 13 -2.41 -8.47 20.57
CA ILE A 13 -2.78 -9.06 19.29
C ILE A 13 -4.28 -9.42 19.28
N GLU A 14 -4.80 -10.01 20.37
CA GLU A 14 -6.23 -10.31 20.51
C GLU A 14 -7.11 -9.05 20.50
N GLU A 15 -6.68 -7.98 21.17
CA GLU A 15 -7.41 -6.71 21.18
C GLU A 15 -7.46 -6.09 19.78
N ASP A 16 -6.37 -6.18 19.04
CA ASP A 16 -6.32 -5.69 17.67
C ASP A 16 -7.19 -6.54 16.72
N ALA A 17 -7.17 -7.85 16.84
CA ALA A 17 -8.08 -8.73 16.11
C ALA A 17 -9.55 -8.39 16.36
N LYS A 18 -9.93 -8.15 17.63
CA LYS A 18 -11.30 -7.72 17.98
C LYS A 18 -11.67 -6.38 17.36
N LYS A 19 -10.73 -5.43 17.25
CA LYS A 19 -10.98 -4.14 16.56
C LYS A 19 -11.25 -4.36 15.08
N VAL A 20 -10.46 -5.20 14.43
CA VAL A 20 -10.64 -5.54 13.01
C VAL A 20 -12.02 -6.18 12.78
N GLU A 21 -12.39 -7.17 13.58
CA GLU A 21 -13.69 -7.83 13.49
C GLU A 21 -14.86 -6.85 13.72
N HIS A 22 -14.73 -5.93 14.66
CA HIS A 22 -15.72 -4.88 14.87
C HIS A 22 -15.87 -3.95 13.66
N LEU A 23 -14.76 -3.56 13.03
CA LEU A 23 -14.78 -2.74 11.81
C LEU A 23 -15.39 -3.50 10.64
N LYS A 24 -15.01 -4.76 10.41
CA LYS A 24 -15.60 -5.62 9.38
C LYS A 24 -17.11 -5.72 9.53
N SER A 25 -17.59 -5.96 10.76
CA SER A 25 -19.03 -6.06 11.04
C SER A 25 -19.77 -4.74 10.79
N ARG A 26 -19.17 -3.61 11.18
CA ARG A 26 -19.77 -2.27 11.01
C ARG A 26 -19.87 -1.85 9.55
N PHE A 27 -18.89 -2.19 8.74
CA PHE A 27 -18.90 -1.87 7.31
C PHE A 27 -19.69 -2.88 6.46
N GLY A 28 -20.30 -3.89 7.10
CA GLY A 28 -21.08 -4.91 6.41
C GLY A 28 -20.26 -5.74 5.44
N ILE A 29 -18.96 -5.85 5.69
CA ILE A 29 -18.03 -6.68 4.93
C ILE A 29 -18.31 -8.14 5.37
N GLN A 30 -19.36 -8.73 4.78
CA GLN A 30 -19.58 -10.16 4.88
C GLN A 30 -18.63 -10.87 3.92
N GLU A 31 -18.13 -12.05 4.30
CA GLU A 31 -17.20 -12.89 3.52
C GLU A 31 -17.61 -13.15 2.06
N ASN A 32 -18.87 -12.86 1.69
CA ASN A 32 -19.41 -13.08 0.36
C ASN A 32 -19.28 -11.91 -0.63
N LYS A 33 -18.73 -10.76 -0.26
CA LYS A 33 -18.40 -9.67 -1.20
C LYS A 33 -16.96 -9.77 -1.73
N LYS A 34 -16.57 -10.94 -2.21
CA LYS A 34 -15.27 -11.19 -2.91
C LYS A 34 -15.05 -10.35 -4.17
N GLU A 35 -15.91 -9.40 -4.46
CA GLU A 35 -15.90 -8.65 -5.71
C GLU A 35 -15.98 -7.13 -5.53
N ALA A 36 -15.64 -6.60 -4.36
CA ALA A 36 -15.53 -5.16 -4.22
C ALA A 36 -14.47 -4.63 -5.20
N ASN A 37 -14.80 -3.56 -5.93
CA ASN A 37 -13.89 -2.97 -6.92
C ASN A 37 -12.53 -2.56 -6.31
N GLY A 38 -12.49 -2.25 -5.02
CA GLY A 38 -11.25 -2.00 -4.28
C GLY A 38 -10.33 -3.21 -4.25
N GLU A 39 -10.83 -4.40 -3.88
CA GLU A 39 -10.04 -5.65 -3.85
C GLU A 39 -9.54 -6.02 -5.26
N LYS A 40 -10.39 -5.84 -6.29
CA LYS A 40 -9.98 -6.05 -7.68
C LYS A 40 -8.85 -5.11 -8.10
N LEU A 41 -8.92 -3.85 -7.68
CA LEU A 41 -7.88 -2.86 -7.96
C LEU A 41 -6.57 -3.21 -7.24
N GLU A 42 -6.66 -3.60 -5.98
CA GLU A 42 -5.51 -4.04 -5.19
C GLU A 42 -4.79 -5.23 -5.85
N ILE A 43 -5.55 -6.25 -6.28
CA ILE A 43 -5.01 -7.43 -6.96
C ILE A 43 -4.37 -7.05 -8.30
N LEU A 44 -5.07 -6.27 -9.13
CA LEU A 44 -4.56 -5.85 -10.43
C LEU A 44 -3.29 -5.01 -10.31
N LYS A 45 -3.28 -4.02 -9.41
CA LYS A 45 -2.11 -3.19 -9.13
C LYS A 45 -0.92 -4.04 -8.65
N THR A 46 -1.17 -4.92 -7.67
CA THR A 46 -0.12 -5.79 -7.11
C THR A 46 0.50 -6.66 -8.20
N ALA A 47 -0.32 -7.24 -9.07
CA ALA A 47 0.15 -8.04 -10.19
C ALA A 47 0.97 -7.21 -11.19
N ILE A 48 0.49 -6.02 -11.56
CA ILE A 48 1.18 -5.12 -12.47
C ILE A 48 2.52 -4.67 -11.85
N PHE A 49 2.54 -4.20 -10.61
CA PHE A 49 3.76 -3.75 -9.97
C PHE A 49 4.80 -4.87 -9.84
N ASN A 50 4.38 -6.09 -9.49
CA ASN A 50 5.30 -7.23 -9.44
C ASN A 50 5.86 -7.61 -10.81
N LYS A 51 5.11 -7.39 -11.91
CA LYS A 51 5.64 -7.60 -13.27
C LYS A 51 6.69 -6.56 -13.68
N PHE A 52 6.48 -5.29 -13.34
CA PHE A 52 7.36 -4.21 -13.78
C PHE A 52 8.51 -3.93 -12.81
N LEU A 53 8.30 -4.13 -11.52
CA LEU A 53 9.27 -3.81 -10.47
C LEU A 53 9.86 -5.08 -9.80
N GLY A 54 9.39 -6.26 -10.16
CA GLY A 54 9.65 -7.50 -9.42
C GLY A 54 11.11 -7.98 -9.40
N GLU A 55 12.01 -7.40 -10.19
CA GLU A 55 13.44 -7.67 -10.08
C GLU A 55 14.02 -7.06 -8.79
N GLU A 56 13.68 -5.82 -8.49
CA GLU A 56 14.26 -5.05 -7.38
C GLU A 56 13.32 -4.92 -6.17
N PHE A 57 12.02 -5.01 -6.39
CA PHE A 57 10.99 -4.80 -5.37
C PHE A 57 10.01 -5.97 -5.26
N ILE A 58 9.31 -6.01 -4.15
CA ILE A 58 8.14 -6.88 -3.94
C ILE A 58 7.01 -6.07 -3.34
N VAL A 59 5.80 -6.26 -3.86
CA VAL A 59 4.57 -5.71 -3.26
C VAL A 59 4.02 -6.72 -2.28
N VAL A 60 3.82 -6.30 -1.05
CA VAL A 60 3.32 -7.13 0.04
C VAL A 60 2.06 -6.51 0.63
N ARG A 61 1.04 -7.31 0.85
CA ARG A 61 -0.16 -6.88 1.56
C ARG A 61 0.17 -6.59 3.02
N SER A 62 -0.39 -5.53 3.58
CA SER A 62 -0.25 -5.21 5.00
C SER A 62 -1.02 -6.21 5.89
N SER A 63 -0.91 -6.06 7.20
CA SER A 63 -1.76 -6.81 8.13
C SER A 63 -3.21 -6.32 8.04
N GLU A 64 -4.18 -7.17 8.37
CA GLU A 64 -5.59 -6.75 8.47
C GLU A 64 -5.77 -5.57 9.43
N PHE A 65 -4.98 -5.50 10.50
CA PHE A 65 -5.02 -4.35 11.40
C PHE A 65 -4.55 -3.06 10.71
N ASP A 66 -3.46 -3.11 9.96
CA ASP A 66 -2.92 -1.93 9.28
C ASP A 66 -3.82 -1.51 8.11
N ASP A 67 -4.44 -2.45 7.41
CA ASP A 67 -5.45 -2.21 6.39
C ASP A 67 -6.69 -1.53 7.01
N PHE A 68 -7.39 -2.17 7.95
CA PHE A 68 -8.66 -1.66 8.49
C PHE A 68 -8.52 -0.48 9.45
N CYS A 69 -7.45 -0.43 10.26
CA CYS A 69 -7.29 0.60 11.29
C CYS A 69 -6.38 1.74 10.85
N ARG A 70 -5.44 1.48 9.96
CA ARG A 70 -4.45 2.46 9.48
C ARG A 70 -4.61 2.81 8.00
N HIS A 71 -5.51 2.12 7.29
CA HIS A 71 -5.78 2.28 5.86
C HIS A 71 -4.49 2.27 5.04
N ILE A 72 -3.74 1.21 5.21
CA ILE A 72 -2.57 0.86 4.42
C ILE A 72 -2.85 -0.53 3.86
N ASP A 73 -3.16 -0.60 2.57
CA ASP A 73 -3.55 -1.85 1.92
C ASP A 73 -2.30 -2.67 1.56
N ASN A 74 -1.30 -2.00 1.00
CA ASN A 74 -0.08 -2.63 0.53
C ASN A 74 1.16 -1.78 0.79
N VAL A 75 2.32 -2.44 0.80
CA VAL A 75 3.63 -1.79 0.83
C VAL A 75 4.54 -2.32 -0.26
N ILE A 76 5.47 -1.48 -0.71
CA ILE A 76 6.59 -1.90 -1.56
C ILE A 76 7.83 -2.06 -0.69
N VAL A 77 8.49 -3.19 -0.84
CA VAL A 77 9.73 -3.53 -0.14
C VAL A 77 10.86 -3.67 -1.15
N GLU A 78 11.96 -2.98 -0.92
CA GLU A 78 13.17 -3.12 -1.71
C GLU A 78 13.89 -4.44 -1.33
N LYS A 79 14.09 -5.34 -2.28
CA LYS A 79 14.71 -6.65 -2.04
C LYS A 79 16.16 -6.55 -1.56
N LYS A 80 16.89 -5.56 -2.05
CA LYS A 80 18.31 -5.34 -1.72
C LYS A 80 18.52 -4.99 -0.25
N THR A 81 17.68 -4.16 0.32
CA THR A 81 17.80 -3.69 1.71
C THR A 81 16.84 -4.42 2.65
N GLY A 82 15.78 -5.02 2.12
CA GLY A 82 14.69 -5.60 2.88
C GLY A 82 13.76 -4.57 3.52
N ASN A 83 13.93 -3.28 3.21
CA ASN A 83 13.17 -2.19 3.83
C ASN A 83 11.92 -1.81 3.05
N ILE A 84 10.89 -1.39 3.77
CA ILE A 84 9.70 -0.78 3.19
C ILE A 84 10.05 0.60 2.64
N VAL A 85 9.75 0.82 1.37
CA VAL A 85 10.02 2.07 0.64
C VAL A 85 8.81 2.98 0.68
N SER A 86 7.61 2.43 0.44
CA SER A 86 6.35 3.17 0.42
C SER A 86 5.16 2.28 0.74
N ALA A 87 4.03 2.93 1.03
CA ALA A 87 2.74 2.29 1.27
C ALA A 87 1.68 2.84 0.30
N PHE A 88 0.62 2.08 0.09
CA PHE A 88 -0.49 2.42 -0.79
C PHE A 88 -1.84 2.20 -0.11
N ASP A 89 -2.78 3.06 -0.49
CA ASP A 89 -4.20 2.98 -0.15
C ASP A 89 -5.00 3.17 -1.46
N GLU A 90 -5.84 2.22 -1.83
CA GLU A 90 -6.49 2.18 -3.15
C GLU A 90 -7.91 2.77 -3.12
N VAL A 91 -8.32 3.34 -4.26
CA VAL A 91 -9.68 3.81 -4.48
C VAL A 91 -10.14 3.54 -5.92
N SER A 92 -11.29 2.87 -6.06
CA SER A 92 -11.87 2.53 -7.38
C SER A 92 -12.68 3.68 -8.01
N GLU A 93 -12.36 4.92 -7.66
CA GLU A 93 -12.94 6.15 -8.21
C GLU A 93 -11.82 7.16 -8.45
N THR A 94 -11.96 8.00 -9.47
CA THR A 94 -10.97 9.03 -9.85
C THR A 94 -11.46 10.46 -9.62
N HIS A 95 -12.67 10.62 -9.11
CA HIS A 95 -13.31 11.91 -8.78
C HIS A 95 -14.52 11.68 -7.87
N GLY A 96 -15.01 12.75 -7.26
CA GLY A 96 -16.19 12.72 -6.39
C GLY A 96 -15.87 12.50 -4.91
N PRO A 97 -16.90 12.45 -4.05
CA PRO A 97 -16.72 12.53 -2.60
C PRO A 97 -15.83 11.44 -1.98
N ILE A 98 -15.89 10.22 -2.52
CA ILE A 98 -15.09 9.09 -2.03
C ILE A 98 -13.61 9.30 -2.39
N TYR A 99 -13.33 9.69 -3.63
CA TYR A 99 -11.99 10.04 -4.08
C TYR A 99 -11.41 11.23 -3.27
N ASP A 100 -12.17 12.31 -3.14
CA ASP A 100 -11.74 13.52 -2.41
C ASP A 100 -11.46 13.21 -0.93
N LYS A 101 -12.27 12.33 -0.33
CA LYS A 101 -12.04 11.84 1.04
C LYS A 101 -10.73 11.08 1.14
N LYS A 102 -10.44 10.17 0.20
CA LYS A 102 -9.22 9.38 0.17
C LYS A 102 -7.98 10.27 0.04
N VAL A 103 -8.00 11.22 -0.90
CA VAL A 103 -6.90 12.19 -1.09
C VAL A 103 -6.60 12.93 0.20
N ARG A 104 -7.64 13.43 0.89
CA ARG A 104 -7.48 14.14 2.17
C ARG A 104 -6.91 13.24 3.27
N GLU A 105 -7.44 12.02 3.43
CA GLU A 105 -6.98 11.06 4.43
C GLU A 105 -5.51 10.69 4.24
N VAL A 106 -5.06 10.47 3.00
CA VAL A 106 -3.65 10.21 2.68
C VAL A 106 -2.78 11.42 2.99
N SER A 107 -3.23 12.63 2.66
CA SER A 107 -2.50 13.88 2.98
C SER A 107 -2.35 14.05 4.50
N GLU A 108 -3.43 13.88 5.28
CA GLU A 108 -3.41 13.98 6.74
C GLU A 108 -2.47 12.93 7.38
N LYS A 109 -2.44 11.71 6.84
CA LYS A 109 -1.53 10.66 7.30
C LYS A 109 -0.07 10.96 6.98
N ASN A 110 0.23 11.46 5.80
CA ASN A 110 1.58 11.90 5.46
C ASN A 110 2.04 13.08 6.34
N GLU A 111 1.11 13.96 6.74
CA GLU A 111 1.39 15.06 7.65
C GLU A 111 1.67 14.59 9.08
N SER A 112 0.93 13.59 9.59
CA SER A 112 1.09 13.01 10.92
C SER A 112 2.14 11.89 10.99
N GLY A 113 2.55 11.34 9.85
CA GLY A 113 3.44 10.20 9.72
C GLY A 113 2.67 8.86 9.63
N ALA A 114 2.48 8.35 8.41
CA ALA A 114 1.88 7.03 8.22
C ALA A 114 2.76 5.94 8.85
N SER A 115 2.14 4.92 9.45
CA SER A 115 2.87 3.87 10.15
C SER A 115 2.18 2.51 10.02
N LEU A 116 2.98 1.45 10.03
CA LEU A 116 2.54 0.05 10.17
C LEU A 116 2.78 -0.40 11.60
N LYS A 117 1.75 -0.87 12.29
CA LYS A 117 1.91 -1.50 13.61
C LYS A 117 2.62 -2.84 13.50
N TYR A 118 2.15 -3.67 12.58
CA TYR A 118 2.74 -4.97 12.30
C TYR A 118 3.79 -4.83 11.21
N GLY A 119 4.91 -4.19 11.57
CA GLY A 119 6.03 -3.94 10.70
C GLY A 119 6.75 -5.24 10.30
N PHE A 120 7.43 -5.21 9.18
CA PHE A 120 8.29 -6.31 8.74
C PHE A 120 9.40 -5.80 7.82
N SER A 121 10.39 -6.66 7.61
CA SER A 121 11.43 -6.48 6.61
C SER A 121 11.63 -7.78 5.83
N LEU A 122 12.44 -7.78 4.79
CA LEU A 122 12.88 -8.99 4.13
C LEU A 122 14.29 -9.37 4.61
N ASP A 123 14.51 -10.65 4.82
CA ASP A 123 15.86 -11.18 5.02
C ASP A 123 16.60 -11.38 3.68
N LYS A 124 17.84 -11.89 3.74
CA LYS A 124 18.67 -12.13 2.55
C LYS A 124 18.09 -13.16 1.57
N GLU A 125 17.13 -13.95 2.01
CA GLU A 125 16.42 -14.95 1.19
C GLU A 125 15.05 -14.43 0.71
N ASN A 126 14.77 -13.13 0.90
CA ASN A 126 13.49 -12.46 0.64
C ASN A 126 12.31 -13.07 1.43
N LYS A 127 12.58 -13.63 2.61
CA LYS A 127 11.54 -14.07 3.53
C LYS A 127 11.12 -12.94 4.45
N ILE A 128 9.83 -12.86 4.73
CA ILE A 128 9.26 -11.86 5.65
C ILE A 128 9.78 -12.13 7.07
N LYS A 129 10.39 -11.12 7.65
CA LYS A 129 10.84 -11.08 9.04
C LYS A 129 10.02 -10.04 9.80
N PRO A 130 9.16 -10.44 10.73
CA PRO A 130 8.38 -9.52 11.56
C PRO A 130 9.27 -8.54 12.32
N SER A 131 8.79 -7.31 12.46
CA SER A 131 9.45 -6.25 13.23
C SER A 131 8.42 -5.44 14.02
N LYS A 132 8.92 -4.57 14.89
CA LYS A 132 8.08 -3.57 15.57
C LYS A 132 7.48 -2.58 14.58
N GLU A 133 6.64 -1.71 15.12
CA GLU A 133 6.05 -0.60 14.37
C GLU A 133 7.07 0.17 13.53
N ILE A 134 6.73 0.39 12.27
CA ILE A 134 7.50 1.20 11.32
C ILE A 134 6.75 2.49 11.09
N ASN A 135 7.42 3.62 11.34
CA ASN A 135 6.84 4.95 11.27
C ASN A 135 7.36 5.75 10.08
N ASN A 136 6.65 6.82 9.74
CA ASN A 136 7.03 7.76 8.68
C ASN A 136 7.21 7.09 7.32
N ILE A 137 6.30 6.17 6.98
CA ILE A 137 6.24 5.55 5.66
C ILE A 137 5.53 6.52 4.73
N PRO A 138 6.09 6.85 3.54
CA PRO A 138 5.37 7.63 2.55
C PRO A 138 4.16 6.84 2.06
N LEU A 139 2.97 7.42 2.16
CA LEU A 139 1.71 6.82 1.76
C LEU A 139 1.20 7.51 0.49
N PHE A 140 0.86 6.73 -0.52
CA PHE A 140 0.27 7.22 -1.76
C PHE A 140 -1.12 6.62 -1.95
N TYR A 141 -2.04 7.39 -2.51
CA TYR A 141 -3.27 6.82 -3.02
C TYR A 141 -3.12 6.41 -4.48
N LEU A 142 -3.73 5.28 -4.84
CA LEU A 142 -3.81 4.83 -6.23
C LEU A 142 -5.27 4.72 -6.63
N ALA A 143 -5.66 5.52 -7.61
CA ALA A 143 -7.02 5.62 -8.09
C ALA A 143 -7.12 5.02 -9.50
N LEU A 144 -8.18 4.25 -9.75
CA LEU A 144 -8.50 3.76 -11.08
C LEU A 144 -10.03 3.74 -11.24
N SER A 145 -10.53 4.27 -12.36
CA SER A 145 -11.96 4.21 -12.61
C SER A 145 -12.44 2.77 -12.81
N GLN A 146 -13.69 2.48 -12.46
CA GLN A 146 -14.25 1.14 -12.64
C GLN A 146 -14.11 0.65 -14.09
N GLU A 147 -14.32 1.51 -15.08
CA GLU A 147 -14.16 1.16 -16.50
C GLU A 147 -12.73 0.70 -16.83
N LEU A 148 -11.73 1.43 -16.35
CA LEU A 148 -10.32 1.07 -16.56
C LEU A 148 -9.92 -0.18 -15.78
N LEU A 149 -10.47 -0.36 -14.58
CA LEU A 149 -10.26 -1.56 -13.76
C LEU A 149 -10.79 -2.81 -14.48
N GLU A 150 -12.03 -2.79 -14.97
CA GLU A 150 -12.63 -3.90 -15.73
C GLU A 150 -11.84 -4.20 -17.01
N LYS A 151 -11.41 -3.16 -17.73
CA LYS A 151 -10.54 -3.32 -18.90
C LYS A 151 -9.17 -3.91 -18.51
N GLY A 152 -8.60 -3.48 -17.39
CA GLY A 152 -7.33 -3.99 -16.88
C GLY A 152 -7.39 -5.47 -16.58
N ILE A 153 -8.43 -5.89 -15.85
CA ILE A 153 -8.65 -7.31 -15.53
C ILE A 153 -8.85 -8.13 -16.81
N LYS A 154 -9.66 -7.63 -17.75
CA LYS A 154 -9.93 -8.34 -19.02
C LYS A 154 -8.69 -8.51 -19.90
N ASN A 155 -7.78 -7.55 -19.87
CA ASN A 155 -6.55 -7.54 -20.71
C ASN A 155 -5.30 -7.95 -19.92
N PHE A 156 -5.47 -8.48 -18.72
CA PHE A 156 -4.35 -8.99 -17.94
C PHE A 156 -3.85 -10.31 -18.55
N GLU A 157 -2.54 -10.40 -18.77
CA GLU A 157 -1.87 -11.57 -19.32
C GLU A 157 -0.94 -12.17 -18.25
N SER A 158 -1.08 -13.47 -17.93
CA SER A 158 -0.27 -14.09 -16.86
C SER A 158 1.22 -14.12 -17.18
N ASP A 159 1.59 -14.41 -18.42
CA ASP A 159 2.96 -14.78 -18.82
C ASP A 159 3.68 -13.69 -19.63
N SER A 160 3.00 -12.58 -19.93
CA SER A 160 3.55 -11.47 -20.69
C SER A 160 3.06 -10.12 -20.14
N ILE A 161 3.59 -9.04 -20.68
CA ILE A 161 3.15 -7.68 -20.36
C ILE A 161 2.36 -7.16 -21.54
N SER A 162 1.06 -6.93 -21.36
CA SER A 162 0.22 -6.31 -22.37
C SER A 162 0.49 -4.80 -22.49
N ILE A 163 0.16 -4.22 -23.63
CA ILE A 163 0.21 -2.77 -23.85
C ILE A 163 -0.69 -2.03 -22.84
N PHE A 164 -1.79 -2.66 -22.43
CA PHE A 164 -2.73 -2.07 -21.50
C PHE A 164 -2.17 -2.05 -20.06
N GLU A 165 -1.53 -3.12 -19.62
CA GLU A 165 -0.84 -3.19 -18.32
C GLU A 165 0.27 -2.13 -18.24
N LYS A 166 1.04 -1.96 -19.31
CA LYS A 166 2.06 -0.90 -19.39
C LYS A 166 1.45 0.48 -19.20
N LYS A 167 0.32 0.78 -19.85
CA LYS A 167 -0.37 2.06 -19.70
C LYS A 167 -0.90 2.29 -18.29
N ILE A 168 -1.44 1.26 -17.62
CA ILE A 168 -1.88 1.35 -16.21
C ILE A 168 -0.66 1.59 -15.31
N PHE A 169 0.42 0.86 -15.51
CA PHE A 169 1.65 1.06 -14.75
C PHE A 169 2.17 2.51 -14.89
N GLU A 170 2.33 3.00 -16.11
CA GLU A 170 2.75 4.38 -16.37
C GLU A 170 1.81 5.41 -15.74
N TYR A 171 0.50 5.14 -15.73
CA TYR A 171 -0.48 5.99 -15.07
C TYR A 171 -0.27 6.04 -13.55
N PHE A 172 -0.06 4.90 -12.90
CA PHE A 172 0.22 4.84 -11.47
C PHE A 172 1.54 5.54 -11.11
N ILE A 173 2.61 5.32 -11.88
CA ILE A 173 3.89 5.99 -11.65
C ILE A 173 3.77 7.52 -11.78
N ARG A 174 3.04 8.01 -12.77
CA ARG A 174 2.76 9.45 -12.89
C ARG A 174 1.97 9.98 -11.70
N SER A 175 0.97 9.24 -11.22
CA SER A 175 0.19 9.63 -10.04
C SER A 175 1.07 9.72 -8.80
N ILE A 176 1.99 8.76 -8.59
CA ILE A 176 2.95 8.79 -7.49
C ILE A 176 3.90 10.00 -7.64
N ASP A 177 4.43 10.26 -8.85
CA ASP A 177 5.33 11.40 -9.10
C ASP A 177 4.66 12.75 -8.80
N GLU A 178 3.38 12.91 -9.14
CA GLU A 178 2.63 14.12 -8.78
C GLU A 178 2.45 14.24 -7.26
N GLN A 179 2.08 13.16 -6.57
CA GLN A 179 1.94 13.15 -5.12
C GLN A 179 3.27 13.40 -4.38
N MET A 180 4.40 12.99 -4.95
CA MET A 180 5.73 13.29 -4.38
C MET A 180 6.06 14.79 -4.34
N LYS A 181 5.34 15.62 -5.10
CA LYS A 181 5.50 17.09 -5.09
C LYS A 181 4.70 17.75 -3.96
N GLU A 182 3.79 17.02 -3.30
CA GLU A 182 2.94 17.54 -2.24
C GLU A 182 3.77 17.96 -1.02
N PRO A 183 3.50 19.18 -0.46
CA PRO A 183 4.28 19.71 0.67
C PRO A 183 4.09 18.91 1.97
N THR A 184 2.98 18.17 2.08
CA THR A 184 2.65 17.35 3.27
C THR A 184 3.48 16.07 3.35
N LEU A 185 3.96 15.57 2.21
CA LEU A 185 4.77 14.37 2.20
C LEU A 185 6.07 14.58 3.00
N PHE A 186 6.30 13.72 3.99
CA PHE A 186 7.46 13.81 4.88
C PHE A 186 7.56 15.07 5.73
N LYS A 187 6.47 15.77 6.05
CA LYS A 187 6.49 17.00 6.84
C LYS A 187 7.09 16.79 8.23
N ASN A 188 6.97 15.60 8.80
CA ASN A 188 7.41 15.27 10.16
C ASN A 188 8.86 14.84 10.29
N ILE A 189 9.63 14.84 9.20
CA ILE A 189 11.05 14.48 9.22
C ILE A 189 11.92 15.67 8.84
N SER A 190 13.23 15.60 9.14
CA SER A 190 14.17 16.65 8.79
C SER A 190 14.24 16.90 7.28
N GLU A 191 14.63 18.10 6.86
CA GLU A 191 14.74 18.43 5.44
C GLU A 191 15.78 17.55 4.71
N SER A 192 16.86 17.16 5.39
CA SER A 192 17.85 16.22 4.84
C SER A 192 17.25 14.85 4.60
N ASP A 193 16.60 14.26 5.62
CA ASP A 193 15.97 12.95 5.51
C ASP A 193 14.84 12.93 4.48
N ARG A 194 14.10 14.04 4.37
CA ARG A 194 13.08 14.24 3.33
C ARG A 194 13.67 14.15 1.93
N LYS A 195 14.79 14.84 1.68
CA LYS A 195 15.47 14.78 0.38
C LYS A 195 15.95 13.36 0.07
N ASP A 196 16.53 12.69 1.05
CA ASP A 196 17.04 11.32 0.89
C ASP A 196 15.91 10.33 0.58
N LYS A 197 14.78 10.42 1.30
CA LYS A 197 13.58 9.59 1.04
C LYS A 197 12.98 9.87 -0.34
N ILE A 198 12.86 11.14 -0.76
CA ILE A 198 12.37 11.50 -2.09
C ILE A 198 13.31 10.95 -3.18
N ASN A 199 14.61 11.05 -3.00
CA ASN A 199 15.57 10.48 -3.94
C ASN A 199 15.48 8.95 -3.99
N GLN A 200 15.35 8.29 -2.85
CA GLN A 200 15.13 6.84 -2.79
C GLN A 200 13.87 6.45 -3.56
N LEU A 201 12.75 7.14 -3.34
CA LEU A 201 11.50 6.88 -4.07
C LEU A 201 11.63 7.10 -5.58
N LYS A 202 12.27 8.21 -6.01
CA LYS A 202 12.51 8.48 -7.44
C LYS A 202 13.37 7.42 -8.12
N ASN A 203 14.30 6.84 -7.39
CA ASN A 203 15.16 5.76 -7.90
C ASN A 203 14.43 4.40 -7.90
N SER A 204 13.30 4.29 -7.20
CA SER A 204 12.49 3.07 -7.09
C SER A 204 11.42 2.95 -8.19
N PHE A 205 11.04 4.08 -8.78
CA PHE A 205 10.00 4.18 -9.82
C PHE A 205 10.53 4.82 -11.09
#